data_a758b0f57aef4a4019411635865b584d
#
_entry.id   a758b0f57aef4a4019411635865b584d
#
_cell.length_a   1.000
_cell.length_b   1.000
_cell.length_c   1.000
_cell.angle_alpha   90.00
_cell.angle_beta   90.00
_cell.angle_gamma   90.00
#
_symmetry.space_group_name_H-M   'P 1'
#
loop_
_entity.id
_entity.type
_entity.pdbx_description
1 polymer ?
#
loop_
_entity_poly.entity_id
_entity_poly.type
_entity_poly.pdbx_seq_one_letter_code
_entity_poly.pdbx_strand_id
1 'polypeptide(L)'
;MDLTNSRSMELFRRLGLAQDLRSQGVASHIKCPVLISTGLHMDQCVTKWDHPSVDEKRVLIAQKNDGTMPLEPYQRLSQVYFEKWLRGLCDQNPNVEVRYNQKFESLQECDGGVKAVTTDIVTGEKKTINARYVVGCDGASSRVRRGLDIPLDGGPIPRYALLVHFRSRDLTRLHKQGQFWHIFFIGQTGLGAAIIAQNEVDIWTVHQFLPLEKDPDTIDSYECVYTALGALHGRYEIKIDEILVRSIFRPNIAIARQYSSMNRKVYLAGDAAHQNIPTGGYGMNMGISDAYELGWKLATVVNGYAHPDLLRSYEEERRPVALSSIERSGVHMRVHNSVAEITQGRPEKLDEKSEEGTRARQLVSDHYQLNDGENRDLGIEMGYRYKSCVIVPDLAQEPPWSPRELVASTWSGIRAPHVFLRDGTPIFDLYGKYFTLFEFSDGTDVGAGYLIEASEKLWVPMKHVVLKNEDHAHRIWEKRLVLVRVDGHVSWRADELQDAEAAIQIIRTISGKSTSYQAEMKNGDSHVVPEAFTSTVDNSTQRAEFQMEKIGEFQQ
;
A
#
# COMPACT_ATOMS: atom_id res chain seq x y z
N MET A 1 5.41 5.58 -11.04
CA MET A 1 4.49 5.82 -9.92
C MET A 1 4.64 7.24 -9.43
N ASP A 2 3.55 7.84 -8.94
CA ASP A 2 3.56 9.22 -8.43
C ASP A 2 2.55 9.45 -7.29
N LEU A 3 1.85 8.41 -6.85
CA LEU A 3 0.87 8.52 -5.77
C LEU A 3 1.38 7.90 -4.46
N THR A 4 1.58 8.74 -3.45
CA THR A 4 1.69 8.34 -2.05
C THR A 4 0.29 8.44 -1.45
N ASN A 5 -0.36 7.31 -1.16
CA ASN A 5 -1.75 7.27 -0.70
C ASN A 5 -1.89 7.74 0.76
N SER A 6 -3.13 7.86 1.22
CA SER A 6 -3.45 8.37 2.56
C SER A 6 -2.77 7.55 3.68
N ARG A 7 -2.71 6.23 3.56
CA ARG A 7 -2.03 5.37 4.55
C ARG A 7 -0.54 5.69 4.63
N SER A 8 0.15 5.72 3.50
CA SER A 8 1.57 6.05 3.44
C SER A 8 1.86 7.44 4.00
N MET A 9 0.99 8.43 3.69
CA MET A 9 1.13 9.78 4.23
C MET A 9 0.97 9.82 5.75
N GLU A 10 0.07 9.04 6.35
CA GLU A 10 -0.03 8.92 7.81
C GLU A 10 1.20 8.27 8.43
N LEU A 11 1.80 7.25 7.77
CA LEU A 11 3.05 6.65 8.23
C LEU A 11 4.20 7.67 8.18
N PHE A 12 4.30 8.48 7.11
CA PHE A 12 5.27 9.58 7.04
C PHE A 12 5.00 10.66 8.10
N ARG A 13 3.73 10.95 8.42
CA ARG A 13 3.40 11.85 9.53
C ARG A 13 3.90 11.31 10.87
N ARG A 14 3.75 10.02 11.12
CA ARG A 14 4.29 9.35 12.33
C ARG A 14 5.81 9.48 12.45
N LEU A 15 6.50 9.56 11.32
CA LEU A 15 7.96 9.76 11.24
C LEU A 15 8.36 11.25 11.25
N GLY A 16 7.40 12.18 11.28
CA GLY A 16 7.66 13.63 11.17
C GLY A 16 8.03 14.10 9.76
N LEU A 17 7.81 13.27 8.73
CA LEU A 17 8.30 13.50 7.37
C LEU A 17 7.20 13.94 6.38
N ALA A 18 5.91 13.93 6.77
CA ALA A 18 4.82 14.19 5.83
C ALA A 18 4.87 15.59 5.21
N GLN A 19 5.19 16.60 5.99
CA GLN A 19 5.26 17.99 5.48
C GLN A 19 6.46 18.21 4.55
N ASP A 20 7.59 17.60 4.86
CA ASP A 20 8.77 17.66 4.00
C ASP A 20 8.51 16.94 2.67
N LEU A 21 7.91 15.75 2.70
CA LEU A 21 7.48 15.05 1.50
C LEU A 21 6.52 15.90 0.65
N ARG A 22 5.53 16.56 1.26
CA ARG A 22 4.59 17.44 0.54
C ARG A 22 5.28 18.60 -0.15
N SER A 23 6.33 19.14 0.43
CA SER A 23 7.11 20.24 -0.16
C SER A 23 7.84 19.84 -1.46
N GLN A 24 8.08 18.54 -1.66
CA GLN A 24 8.72 18.00 -2.86
C GLN A 24 7.70 17.65 -3.98
N GLY A 25 6.42 17.62 -3.65
CA GLY A 25 5.39 17.09 -4.54
C GLY A 25 4.58 18.14 -5.28
N VAL A 26 3.53 17.68 -5.95
CA VAL A 26 2.56 18.55 -6.63
C VAL A 26 1.86 19.44 -5.61
N ALA A 27 1.69 20.71 -5.95
CA ALA A 27 1.10 21.72 -5.05
C ALA A 27 -0.32 21.32 -4.59
N SER A 28 -0.62 21.59 -3.33
CA SER A 28 -1.83 21.07 -2.64
C SER A 28 -3.17 21.52 -3.22
N HIS A 29 -3.19 22.67 -3.93
CA HIS A 29 -4.41 23.20 -4.56
C HIS A 29 -4.73 22.57 -5.92
N ILE A 30 -3.79 21.83 -6.51
CA ILE A 30 -3.95 21.22 -7.83
C ILE A 30 -4.92 20.03 -7.73
N LYS A 31 -5.97 20.04 -8.56
CA LYS A 31 -6.90 18.91 -8.71
C LYS A 31 -6.24 17.76 -9.46
N CYS A 32 -6.79 16.56 -9.27
CA CYS A 32 -6.22 15.34 -9.83
C CYS A 32 -7.24 14.57 -10.70
N PRO A 33 -7.84 15.18 -11.75
CA PRO A 33 -8.78 14.47 -12.59
C PRO A 33 -8.10 13.37 -13.39
N VAL A 34 -8.81 12.25 -13.55
CA VAL A 34 -8.41 11.13 -14.40
C VAL A 34 -9.36 11.09 -15.59
N LEU A 35 -8.81 11.23 -16.78
CA LEU A 35 -9.59 11.24 -18.02
C LEU A 35 -9.58 9.86 -18.67
N ILE A 36 -10.68 9.51 -19.31
CA ILE A 36 -10.82 8.33 -20.16
C ILE A 36 -11.01 8.82 -21.60
N SER A 37 -10.10 8.48 -22.50
CA SER A 37 -10.05 9.09 -23.83
C SER A 37 -9.76 8.06 -24.92
N THR A 38 -10.16 8.36 -26.15
CA THR A 38 -9.82 7.61 -27.37
C THR A 38 -8.56 8.12 -28.06
N GLY A 39 -7.97 9.23 -27.56
CA GLY A 39 -6.75 9.85 -28.07
C GLY A 39 -6.80 11.38 -27.97
N LEU A 40 -5.64 12.04 -28.05
CA LEU A 40 -5.55 13.50 -27.94
C LEU A 40 -5.97 14.25 -29.21
N HIS A 41 -6.28 13.54 -30.29
CA HIS A 41 -6.91 14.13 -31.49
C HIS A 41 -8.34 14.65 -31.19
N MET A 42 -8.97 14.10 -30.14
CA MET A 42 -10.30 14.49 -29.74
C MET A 42 -10.27 15.74 -28.85
N ASP A 43 -11.26 16.64 -29.02
CA ASP A 43 -11.37 17.85 -28.21
C ASP A 43 -11.91 17.56 -26.79
N GLN A 44 -12.54 16.40 -26.58
CA GLN A 44 -13.15 16.01 -25.31
C GLN A 44 -12.82 14.55 -24.97
N CYS A 45 -12.68 14.25 -23.69
CA CYS A 45 -12.60 12.88 -23.20
C CYS A 45 -13.99 12.20 -23.24
N VAL A 46 -14.02 10.88 -23.19
CA VAL A 46 -15.27 10.08 -23.13
C VAL A 46 -15.95 10.29 -21.77
N THR A 47 -15.18 10.22 -20.69
CA THR A 47 -15.63 10.47 -19.33
C THR A 47 -14.44 10.79 -18.43
N LYS A 48 -14.67 11.17 -17.17
CA LYS A 48 -13.60 11.47 -16.21
C LYS A 48 -14.01 11.13 -14.79
N TRP A 49 -12.99 10.89 -13.96
CA TRP A 49 -13.13 10.88 -12.52
C TRP A 49 -12.52 12.17 -11.95
N ASP A 50 -13.32 12.92 -11.22
CA ASP A 50 -12.84 14.13 -10.56
C ASP A 50 -12.32 13.77 -9.15
N HIS A 51 -10.99 13.70 -9.00
CA HIS A 51 -10.36 13.58 -7.71
C HIS A 51 -10.08 14.97 -7.15
N PRO A 52 -10.49 15.25 -5.91
CA PRO A 52 -10.28 16.56 -5.29
C PRO A 52 -8.78 16.83 -5.07
N SER A 53 -8.42 18.10 -4.94
CA SER A 53 -7.08 18.48 -4.51
C SER A 53 -6.79 18.07 -3.06
N VAL A 54 -5.53 18.13 -2.65
CA VAL A 54 -5.14 17.89 -1.24
C VAL A 54 -5.84 18.85 -0.29
N ASP A 55 -5.96 20.14 -0.69
CA ASP A 55 -6.61 21.16 0.14
C ASP A 55 -8.12 20.91 0.26
N GLU A 56 -8.80 20.56 -0.85
CA GLU A 56 -10.22 20.17 -0.81
C GLU A 56 -10.44 18.93 0.07
N LYS A 57 -9.53 17.94 0.02
CA LYS A 57 -9.58 16.77 0.91
C LYS A 57 -9.42 17.14 2.38
N ARG A 58 -8.51 18.06 2.71
CA ARG A 58 -8.34 18.54 4.10
C ARG A 58 -9.61 19.19 4.63
N VAL A 59 -10.26 20.03 3.81
CA VAL A 59 -11.54 20.64 4.17
C VAL A 59 -12.60 19.56 4.43
N LEU A 60 -12.70 18.57 3.54
CA LEU A 60 -13.65 17.47 3.69
C LEU A 60 -13.40 16.65 4.95
N ILE A 61 -12.14 16.33 5.26
CA ILE A 61 -11.73 15.61 6.47
C ILE A 61 -12.17 16.37 7.72
N ALA A 62 -11.88 17.68 7.78
CA ALA A 62 -12.22 18.52 8.90
C ALA A 62 -13.75 18.68 9.10
N GLN A 63 -14.49 18.81 8.00
CA GLN A 63 -15.96 18.96 8.04
C GLN A 63 -16.65 17.65 8.46
N LYS A 64 -16.18 16.51 7.96
CA LYS A 64 -16.82 15.22 8.21
C LYS A 64 -16.58 14.75 9.65
N ASN A 65 -15.35 14.76 10.10
CA ASN A 65 -14.89 14.45 11.47
C ASN A 65 -15.66 13.31 12.17
N ASP A 66 -15.97 12.24 11.45
CA ASP A 66 -16.83 11.13 11.90
C ASP A 66 -16.06 9.79 12.02
N GLY A 67 -14.74 9.82 11.92
CA GLY A 67 -13.88 8.63 11.98
C GLY A 67 -13.75 7.84 10.69
N THR A 68 -14.52 8.17 9.64
CA THR A 68 -14.51 7.47 8.34
C THR A 68 -13.52 8.06 7.33
N MET A 69 -12.73 9.06 7.75
CA MET A 69 -11.73 9.70 6.91
C MET A 69 -10.32 9.53 7.50
N PRO A 70 -9.27 9.46 6.67
CA PRO A 70 -7.89 9.53 7.14
C PRO A 70 -7.55 10.93 7.65
N LEU A 71 -6.52 11.07 8.49
CA LEU A 71 -5.97 12.39 8.83
C LEU A 71 -5.25 13.02 7.64
N GLU A 72 -4.45 12.24 6.93
CA GLU A 72 -3.65 12.72 5.82
C GLU A 72 -4.31 12.38 4.48
N PRO A 73 -4.60 13.37 3.63
CA PRO A 73 -4.88 13.10 2.23
C PRO A 73 -3.65 12.57 1.50
N TYR A 74 -3.86 11.96 0.35
CA TYR A 74 -2.77 11.52 -0.52
C TYR A 74 -1.84 12.68 -0.92
N GLN A 75 -0.66 12.34 -1.47
CA GLN A 75 0.28 13.28 -2.09
C GLN A 75 0.77 12.72 -3.42
N ARG A 76 0.81 13.56 -4.45
CA ARG A 76 1.43 13.22 -5.73
C ARG A 76 2.88 13.72 -5.73
N LEU A 77 3.79 12.79 -5.98
CA LEU A 77 5.22 13.04 -6.10
C LEU A 77 5.82 11.98 -7.03
N SER A 78 6.47 12.41 -8.11
CA SER A 78 7.17 11.48 -9.00
C SER A 78 8.13 10.59 -8.23
N GLN A 79 8.12 9.29 -8.51
CA GLN A 79 8.96 8.28 -7.85
C GLN A 79 10.45 8.65 -7.91
N VAL A 80 10.91 9.27 -8.99
CA VAL A 80 12.32 9.71 -9.13
C VAL A 80 12.70 10.71 -8.03
N TYR A 81 11.84 11.68 -7.76
CA TYR A 81 12.06 12.67 -6.69
C TYR A 81 11.87 12.05 -5.31
N PHE A 82 10.88 11.17 -5.17
CA PHE A 82 10.60 10.46 -3.92
C PHE A 82 11.81 9.59 -3.49
N GLU A 83 12.35 8.79 -4.39
CA GLU A 83 13.52 7.95 -4.11
C GLU A 83 14.77 8.78 -3.78
N LYS A 84 14.99 9.87 -4.55
CA LYS A 84 16.10 10.80 -4.28
C LYS A 84 15.99 11.44 -2.90
N TRP A 85 14.79 11.86 -2.52
CA TRP A 85 14.52 12.46 -1.21
C TRP A 85 14.74 11.44 -0.08
N LEU A 86 14.18 10.22 -0.17
CA LEU A 86 14.40 9.17 0.82
C LEU A 86 15.88 8.79 0.95
N ARG A 87 16.58 8.69 -0.17
CA ARG A 87 18.03 8.43 -0.16
C ARG A 87 18.78 9.50 0.63
N GLY A 88 18.48 10.77 0.37
CA GLY A 88 19.08 11.88 1.11
C GLY A 88 18.84 11.80 2.62
N LEU A 89 17.65 11.39 3.05
CA LEU A 89 17.36 11.15 4.48
C LEU A 89 18.18 9.99 5.06
N CYS A 90 18.34 8.91 4.30
CA CYS A 90 19.17 7.77 4.72
C CYS A 90 20.65 8.16 4.84
N ASP A 91 21.18 8.85 3.84
CA ASP A 91 22.59 9.29 3.81
C ASP A 91 22.93 10.26 4.95
N GLN A 92 21.96 11.06 5.41
CA GLN A 92 22.12 12.00 6.51
C GLN A 92 21.90 11.39 7.90
N ASN A 93 21.34 10.18 7.98
CA ASN A 93 21.04 9.56 9.26
C ASN A 93 22.26 8.82 9.83
N PRO A 94 22.81 9.22 11.00
CA PRO A 94 24.03 8.62 11.56
C PRO A 94 23.85 7.13 11.97
N ASN A 95 22.62 6.64 12.07
CA ASN A 95 22.34 5.25 12.39
C ASN A 95 22.14 4.37 11.14
N VAL A 96 22.26 4.95 9.94
CA VAL A 96 22.07 4.25 8.67
C VAL A 96 23.36 4.33 7.85
N GLU A 97 23.97 3.20 7.58
CA GLU A 97 25.09 3.09 6.65
C GLU A 97 24.59 2.64 5.29
N VAL A 98 24.65 3.53 4.29
CA VAL A 98 24.25 3.22 2.91
C VAL A 98 25.48 2.85 2.10
N ARG A 99 25.49 1.65 1.53
CA ARG A 99 26.58 1.13 0.68
C ARG A 99 26.06 0.91 -0.73
N TYR A 100 26.50 1.73 -1.66
CA TYR A 100 26.22 1.58 -3.08
C TYR A 100 27.17 0.60 -3.75
N ASN A 101 26.83 0.17 -4.97
CA ASN A 101 27.63 -0.76 -5.77
C ASN A 101 27.86 -2.14 -5.10
N GLN A 102 27.06 -2.48 -4.11
CA GLN A 102 27.15 -3.76 -3.42
C GLN A 102 26.05 -4.71 -3.94
N LYS A 103 26.48 -5.74 -4.65
CA LYS A 103 25.60 -6.79 -5.15
C LYS A 103 25.49 -7.91 -4.13
N PHE A 104 24.27 -8.19 -3.66
CA PHE A 104 24.03 -9.35 -2.81
C PHE A 104 24.26 -10.66 -3.59
N GLU A 105 24.99 -11.60 -3.01
CA GLU A 105 25.31 -12.89 -3.62
C GLU A 105 24.61 -14.06 -2.91
N SER A 106 24.75 -14.16 -1.59
CA SER A 106 24.21 -15.26 -0.81
C SER A 106 24.02 -14.87 0.66
N LEU A 107 23.27 -15.69 1.38
CA LEU A 107 23.15 -15.63 2.83
C LEU A 107 23.20 -17.02 3.45
N GLN A 108 23.53 -17.06 4.73
CA GLN A 108 23.48 -18.24 5.58
C GLN A 108 22.99 -17.84 6.97
N GLU A 109 21.93 -18.45 7.45
CA GLU A 109 21.51 -18.32 8.83
C GLU A 109 22.44 -19.08 9.78
N CYS A 110 22.67 -18.52 10.96
CA CYS A 110 23.47 -19.11 12.03
C CYS A 110 22.83 -18.77 13.39
N ASP A 111 23.28 -19.40 14.48
CA ASP A 111 22.70 -19.25 15.82
C ASP A 111 22.61 -17.80 16.29
N GLY A 112 23.58 -16.95 15.94
CA GLY A 112 23.62 -15.52 16.33
C GLY A 112 22.96 -14.56 15.34
N GLY A 113 22.51 -15.02 14.16
CA GLY A 113 21.97 -14.13 13.12
C GLY A 113 22.14 -14.66 11.71
N VAL A 114 22.57 -13.79 10.80
CA VAL A 114 22.72 -14.08 9.37
C VAL A 114 24.09 -13.60 8.88
N LYS A 115 24.78 -14.42 8.12
CA LYS A 115 25.96 -14.04 7.32
C LYS A 115 25.52 -13.77 5.89
N ALA A 116 25.62 -12.54 5.44
CA ALA A 116 25.34 -12.15 4.05
C ALA A 116 26.65 -11.87 3.31
N VAL A 117 26.75 -12.33 2.08
CA VAL A 117 27.90 -12.07 1.20
C VAL A 117 27.49 -11.08 0.14
N THR A 118 28.27 -10.02 -0.02
CA THR A 118 28.12 -9.03 -1.09
C THR A 118 29.38 -8.94 -1.93
N THR A 119 29.23 -8.55 -3.19
CA THR A 119 30.34 -8.23 -4.10
C THR A 119 30.25 -6.78 -4.50
N ASP A 120 31.33 -6.04 -4.30
CA ASP A 120 31.46 -4.71 -4.87
C ASP A 120 31.58 -4.82 -6.40
N ILE A 121 30.63 -4.24 -7.13
CA ILE A 121 30.56 -4.41 -8.60
C ILE A 121 31.64 -3.61 -9.36
N VAL A 122 32.31 -2.67 -8.69
CA VAL A 122 33.39 -1.86 -9.26
C VAL A 122 34.73 -2.55 -9.08
N THR A 123 35.01 -3.07 -7.86
CA THR A 123 36.30 -3.67 -7.52
C THR A 123 36.31 -5.19 -7.64
N GLY A 124 35.17 -5.85 -7.64
CA GLY A 124 35.01 -7.31 -7.58
C GLY A 124 35.28 -7.89 -6.18
N GLU A 125 35.55 -7.07 -5.18
CA GLU A 125 35.83 -7.51 -3.82
C GLU A 125 34.59 -8.11 -3.16
N LYS A 126 34.72 -9.28 -2.54
CA LYS A 126 33.66 -9.90 -1.75
C LYS A 126 33.77 -9.51 -0.29
N LYS A 127 32.65 -9.18 0.32
CA LYS A 127 32.54 -8.85 1.75
C LYS A 127 31.52 -9.71 2.43
N THR A 128 31.81 -10.15 3.66
CA THR A 128 30.86 -10.82 4.53
C THR A 128 30.33 -9.84 5.56
N ILE A 129 29.03 -9.73 5.65
CA ILE A 129 28.31 -8.88 6.60
C ILE A 129 27.61 -9.80 7.60
N ASN A 130 27.86 -9.61 8.89
CA ASN A 130 27.15 -10.31 9.95
C ASN A 130 26.05 -9.40 10.51
N ALA A 131 24.83 -9.88 10.55
CA ALA A 131 23.67 -9.13 11.02
C ALA A 131 22.76 -10.01 11.89
N ARG A 132 22.03 -9.40 12.83
CA ARG A 132 21.01 -10.14 13.59
C ARG A 132 19.82 -10.52 12.72
N TYR A 133 19.47 -9.66 11.78
CA TYR A 133 18.38 -9.83 10.82
C TYR A 133 18.79 -9.31 9.45
N VAL A 134 18.20 -9.86 8.40
CA VAL A 134 18.31 -9.38 7.02
C VAL A 134 16.91 -9.13 6.48
N VAL A 135 16.73 -8.03 5.75
CA VAL A 135 15.49 -7.73 5.04
C VAL A 135 15.76 -7.62 3.55
N GLY A 136 15.16 -8.50 2.76
CA GLY A 136 15.21 -8.48 1.31
C GLY A 136 14.17 -7.52 0.76
N CYS A 137 14.60 -6.32 0.36
CA CYS A 137 13.82 -5.33 -0.38
C CYS A 137 14.34 -5.20 -1.82
N ASP A 138 14.84 -6.30 -2.39
CA ASP A 138 15.60 -6.35 -3.63
C ASP A 138 14.74 -6.59 -4.88
N GLY A 139 13.45 -6.26 -4.78
CA GLY A 139 12.52 -6.14 -5.90
C GLY A 139 12.02 -7.48 -6.46
N ALA A 140 11.32 -7.40 -7.58
CA ALA A 140 10.61 -8.52 -8.20
C ALA A 140 11.51 -9.74 -8.50
N SER A 141 12.76 -9.48 -8.87
CA SER A 141 13.77 -10.51 -9.12
C SER A 141 14.60 -10.87 -7.90
N SER A 142 14.05 -10.72 -6.70
CA SER A 142 14.73 -10.90 -5.42
C SER A 142 15.67 -12.10 -5.38
N ARG A 143 16.94 -11.82 -5.10
CA ARG A 143 17.97 -12.85 -4.85
C ARG A 143 17.87 -13.38 -3.43
N VAL A 144 17.47 -12.53 -2.48
CA VAL A 144 17.23 -12.93 -1.09
C VAL A 144 16.13 -13.99 -1.04
N ARG A 145 14.99 -13.75 -1.68
CA ARG A 145 13.90 -14.73 -1.75
C ARG A 145 14.33 -16.05 -2.38
N ARG A 146 15.01 -15.98 -3.53
CA ARG A 146 15.52 -17.20 -4.20
C ARG A 146 16.56 -17.92 -3.39
N GLY A 147 17.42 -17.20 -2.67
CA GLY A 147 18.42 -17.81 -1.77
C GLY A 147 17.81 -18.50 -0.55
N LEU A 148 16.54 -18.26 -0.26
CA LEU A 148 15.73 -18.93 0.77
C LEU A 148 14.84 -20.04 0.18
N ASP A 149 14.90 -20.30 -1.13
CA ASP A 149 14.02 -21.23 -1.85
C ASP A 149 12.52 -20.95 -1.65
N ILE A 150 12.15 -19.68 -1.41
CA ILE A 150 10.75 -19.26 -1.26
C ILE A 150 10.13 -19.05 -2.65
N PRO A 151 9.15 -19.89 -3.05
CA PRO A 151 8.49 -19.76 -4.34
C PRO A 151 7.50 -18.59 -4.34
N LEU A 152 7.14 -18.13 -5.56
CA LEU A 152 6.02 -17.25 -5.82
C LEU A 152 4.83 -18.06 -6.30
N ASP A 153 3.64 -17.71 -5.81
CA ASP A 153 2.38 -18.08 -6.43
C ASP A 153 1.99 -16.97 -7.41
N GLY A 154 1.55 -17.36 -8.62
CA GLY A 154 1.31 -16.42 -9.73
C GLY A 154 2.48 -16.29 -10.68
N GLY A 155 2.51 -15.20 -11.45
CA GLY A 155 3.55 -14.97 -12.45
C GLY A 155 3.29 -13.77 -13.37
N PRO A 156 4.05 -13.67 -14.47
CA PRO A 156 3.96 -12.54 -15.37
C PRO A 156 2.69 -12.59 -16.24
N ILE A 157 2.06 -11.43 -16.44
CA ILE A 157 0.96 -11.30 -17.40
C ILE A 157 1.46 -11.41 -18.85
N PRO A 158 0.58 -11.78 -19.82
CA PRO A 158 0.97 -12.00 -21.23
C PRO A 158 1.11 -10.68 -22.01
N ARG A 159 1.72 -9.66 -21.42
CA ARG A 159 1.97 -8.35 -22.03
C ARG A 159 3.28 -7.76 -21.53
N TYR A 160 3.94 -6.95 -22.36
CA TYR A 160 4.98 -6.02 -21.92
C TYR A 160 4.38 -4.66 -21.60
N ALA A 161 4.98 -3.96 -20.64
CA ALA A 161 4.79 -2.53 -20.43
C ALA A 161 6.06 -1.80 -20.87
N LEU A 162 5.91 -0.96 -21.89
CA LEU A 162 6.93 -0.02 -22.33
C LEU A 162 6.61 1.34 -21.70
N LEU A 163 7.52 1.81 -20.86
CA LEU A 163 7.43 3.08 -20.17
C LEU A 163 8.42 4.06 -20.79
N VAL A 164 7.93 5.26 -21.11
CA VAL A 164 8.77 6.39 -21.52
C VAL A 164 8.48 7.59 -20.62
N HIS A 165 9.50 8.01 -19.89
CA HIS A 165 9.48 9.22 -19.08
C HIS A 165 10.18 10.33 -19.85
N PHE A 166 9.51 11.46 -20.07
CA PHE A 166 9.98 12.48 -21.00
C PHE A 166 9.59 13.89 -20.56
N ARG A 167 10.30 14.87 -21.13
CA ARG A 167 9.98 16.28 -21.00
C ARG A 167 9.36 16.80 -22.28
N SER A 168 8.25 17.53 -22.17
CA SER A 168 7.61 18.24 -23.26
C SER A 168 6.79 19.41 -22.73
N ARG A 169 7.08 20.61 -23.20
CA ARG A 169 6.29 21.82 -22.94
C ARG A 169 5.13 21.98 -23.92
N ASP A 170 5.17 21.25 -25.01
CA ASP A 170 4.15 21.29 -26.06
C ASP A 170 2.85 20.63 -25.64
N LEU A 171 2.93 19.53 -24.87
CA LEU A 171 1.76 18.74 -24.52
C LEU A 171 0.70 19.57 -23.80
N THR A 172 1.08 20.36 -22.80
CA THR A 172 0.16 21.21 -22.04
C THR A 172 -0.55 22.24 -22.94
N ARG A 173 0.10 22.68 -24.01
CA ARG A 173 -0.44 23.65 -24.95
C ARG A 173 -1.35 23.04 -26.00
N LEU A 174 -1.04 21.83 -26.45
CA LEU A 174 -1.69 21.22 -27.64
C LEU A 174 -2.94 20.43 -27.28
N HIS A 175 -2.96 19.70 -26.15
CA HIS A 175 -4.14 18.91 -25.82
C HIS A 175 -5.30 19.80 -25.32
N LYS A 176 -6.53 19.46 -25.72
CA LYS A 176 -7.71 20.28 -25.46
C LYS A 176 -8.65 19.73 -24.37
N GLN A 177 -8.36 18.53 -23.87
CA GLN A 177 -9.26 17.83 -22.93
C GLN A 177 -9.18 18.35 -21.48
N GLY A 178 -8.32 19.34 -21.21
CA GLY A 178 -8.18 20.00 -19.92
C GLY A 178 -7.08 19.40 -19.05
N GLN A 179 -6.91 19.96 -17.85
CA GLN A 179 -5.94 19.46 -16.87
C GLN A 179 -6.24 18.00 -16.49
N PHE A 180 -5.21 17.21 -16.36
CA PHE A 180 -5.32 15.81 -15.96
C PHE A 180 -4.17 15.40 -15.03
N TRP A 181 -4.46 14.45 -14.18
CA TRP A 181 -3.44 13.64 -13.52
C TRP A 181 -3.08 12.44 -14.38
N HIS A 182 -4.07 11.61 -14.73
CA HIS A 182 -3.92 10.51 -15.69
C HIS A 182 -4.86 10.70 -16.88
N ILE A 183 -4.45 10.22 -18.05
CA ILE A 183 -5.37 9.87 -19.12
C ILE A 183 -5.19 8.38 -19.39
N PHE A 184 -6.25 7.61 -19.23
CA PHE A 184 -6.33 6.24 -19.71
C PHE A 184 -6.86 6.24 -21.14
N PHE A 185 -6.05 5.71 -22.04
CA PHE A 185 -6.42 5.63 -23.45
C PHE A 185 -7.06 4.29 -23.77
N ILE A 186 -8.26 4.32 -24.29
CA ILE A 186 -8.99 3.17 -24.79
C ILE A 186 -8.24 2.62 -26.02
N GLY A 187 -7.93 1.33 -26.00
CA GLY A 187 -7.38 0.59 -27.14
C GLY A 187 -8.42 -0.34 -27.75
N GLN A 188 -8.01 -1.12 -28.76
CA GLN A 188 -8.90 -2.07 -29.43
C GLN A 188 -9.43 -3.18 -28.52
N THR A 189 -8.66 -3.58 -27.51
CA THR A 189 -8.98 -4.71 -26.61
C THR A 189 -9.09 -4.30 -25.14
N GLY A 190 -9.39 -3.04 -24.85
CA GLY A 190 -9.44 -2.48 -23.50
C GLY A 190 -8.40 -1.39 -23.29
N LEU A 191 -7.66 -1.39 -22.18
CA LEU A 191 -6.62 -0.39 -21.92
C LEU A 191 -5.46 -0.53 -22.90
N GLY A 192 -5.27 0.49 -23.76
CA GLY A 192 -4.20 0.54 -24.75
C GLY A 192 -2.93 1.21 -24.23
N ALA A 193 -3.09 2.36 -23.58
CA ALA A 193 -1.99 3.14 -23.06
C ALA A 193 -2.48 4.04 -21.91
N ALA A 194 -1.54 4.66 -21.19
CA ALA A 194 -1.83 5.71 -20.24
C ALA A 194 -0.75 6.78 -20.29
N ILE A 195 -1.13 8.03 -19.96
CA ILE A 195 -0.17 9.10 -19.67
C ILE A 195 -0.41 9.63 -18.27
N ILE A 196 0.67 9.92 -17.56
CA ILE A 196 0.69 10.45 -16.20
C ILE A 196 1.41 11.80 -16.21
N ALA A 197 0.76 12.84 -15.70
CA ALA A 197 1.39 14.12 -15.41
C ALA A 197 2.22 14.00 -14.12
N GLN A 198 3.53 14.22 -14.19
CA GLN A 198 4.43 14.06 -13.05
C GLN A 198 4.61 15.34 -12.25
N ASN A 199 4.56 16.50 -12.90
CA ASN A 199 4.73 17.82 -12.28
C ASN A 199 3.74 18.87 -12.79
N GLU A 200 2.72 18.53 -13.55
CA GLU A 200 1.68 19.40 -14.13
C GLU A 200 2.22 20.46 -15.13
N VAL A 201 3.51 20.43 -15.48
CA VAL A 201 4.15 21.46 -16.31
C VAL A 201 4.74 20.87 -17.58
N ASP A 202 5.75 20.03 -17.45
CA ASP A 202 6.54 19.56 -18.59
C ASP A 202 7.08 18.13 -18.44
N ILE A 203 6.86 17.45 -17.31
CA ILE A 203 7.34 16.08 -17.07
C ILE A 203 6.16 15.10 -17.14
N TRP A 204 6.28 14.13 -18.02
CA TRP A 204 5.23 13.16 -18.33
C TRP A 204 5.77 11.73 -18.37
N THR A 205 4.92 10.77 -18.10
CA THR A 205 5.23 9.35 -18.27
C THR A 205 4.14 8.69 -19.10
N VAL A 206 4.51 8.06 -20.19
CA VAL A 206 3.63 7.22 -21.00
C VAL A 206 3.88 5.76 -20.63
N HIS A 207 2.81 5.00 -20.51
CA HIS A 207 2.81 3.55 -20.44
C HIS A 207 2.07 3.01 -21.66
N GLN A 208 2.72 2.18 -22.46
CA GLN A 208 2.12 1.45 -23.56
C GLN A 208 2.15 -0.05 -23.26
N PHE A 209 1.00 -0.72 -23.40
CA PHE A 209 0.91 -2.15 -23.18
C PHE A 209 1.00 -2.88 -24.54
N LEU A 210 1.96 -3.79 -24.64
CA LEU A 210 2.30 -4.49 -25.88
C LEU A 210 2.05 -5.99 -25.74
N PRO A 211 1.50 -6.67 -26.75
CA PRO A 211 1.41 -8.12 -26.76
C PRO A 211 2.81 -8.75 -26.83
N LEU A 212 2.94 -10.02 -26.41
CA LEU A 212 4.25 -10.71 -26.33
C LEU A 212 4.93 -10.91 -27.69
N GLU A 213 4.15 -10.96 -28.76
CA GLU A 213 4.63 -11.15 -30.13
C GLU A 213 5.35 -9.91 -30.66
N LYS A 214 5.12 -8.77 -30.04
CA LYS A 214 5.75 -7.51 -30.43
C LYS A 214 7.01 -7.27 -29.60
N ASP A 215 8.16 -7.27 -30.25
CA ASP A 215 9.42 -6.98 -29.58
C ASP A 215 9.47 -5.49 -29.17
N PRO A 216 9.44 -5.18 -27.87
CA PRO A 216 9.43 -3.80 -27.40
C PRO A 216 10.74 -3.05 -27.71
N ASP A 217 11.86 -3.75 -27.91
CA ASP A 217 13.14 -3.13 -28.24
C ASP A 217 13.17 -2.53 -29.65
N THR A 218 12.27 -2.97 -30.52
CA THR A 218 12.12 -2.42 -31.87
C THR A 218 11.34 -1.11 -31.95
N ILE A 219 10.71 -0.70 -30.84
CA ILE A 219 9.89 0.52 -30.79
C ILE A 219 10.75 1.67 -30.30
N ASP A 220 10.89 2.71 -31.12
CA ASP A 220 11.55 3.96 -30.72
C ASP A 220 10.75 4.69 -29.61
N SER A 221 11.45 5.41 -28.73
CA SER A 221 10.82 6.11 -27.62
C SER A 221 9.87 7.22 -28.05
N TYR A 222 10.20 7.95 -29.11
CA TYR A 222 9.33 8.99 -29.67
C TYR A 222 8.08 8.37 -30.26
N GLU A 223 8.25 7.28 -31.02
CA GLU A 223 7.15 6.53 -31.61
C GLU A 223 6.21 5.96 -30.56
N CYS A 224 6.74 5.44 -29.45
CA CYS A 224 5.96 5.00 -28.31
C CYS A 224 5.08 6.14 -27.76
N VAL A 225 5.66 7.33 -27.54
CA VAL A 225 4.91 8.48 -27.04
C VAL A 225 3.82 8.89 -28.03
N TYR A 226 4.16 9.07 -29.32
CA TYR A 226 3.19 9.52 -30.33
C TYR A 226 2.03 8.55 -30.50
N THR A 227 2.33 7.25 -30.54
CA THR A 227 1.30 6.21 -30.67
C THR A 227 0.41 6.15 -29.43
N ALA A 228 0.99 6.25 -28.23
CA ALA A 228 0.22 6.25 -27.00
C ALA A 228 -0.73 7.45 -26.90
N LEU A 229 -0.24 8.65 -27.24
CA LEU A 229 -1.05 9.89 -27.19
C LEU A 229 -2.16 9.89 -28.24
N GLY A 230 -1.92 9.31 -29.40
CA GLY A 230 -2.92 9.21 -30.46
C GLY A 230 -3.92 8.08 -30.27
N ALA A 231 -3.56 7.05 -29.55
CA ALA A 231 -4.39 5.88 -29.21
C ALA A 231 -5.12 5.30 -30.45
N LEU A 232 -6.45 5.39 -30.53
CA LEU A 232 -7.23 4.85 -31.65
C LEU A 232 -7.03 5.62 -32.96
N HIS A 233 -6.47 6.83 -32.91
CA HIS A 233 -6.32 7.74 -34.07
C HIS A 233 -4.92 7.72 -34.69
N GLY A 234 -4.06 6.77 -34.30
CA GLY A 234 -2.69 6.71 -34.77
C GLY A 234 -1.77 7.69 -34.03
N ARG A 235 -0.82 8.29 -34.74
CA ARG A 235 0.22 9.13 -34.14
C ARG A 235 -0.31 10.52 -33.76
N TYR A 236 -0.05 10.97 -32.54
CA TYR A 236 -0.22 12.35 -32.11
C TYR A 236 1.14 12.96 -31.80
N GLU A 237 1.67 13.72 -32.76
CA GLU A 237 3.02 14.27 -32.69
C GLU A 237 3.07 15.53 -31.81
N ILE A 238 4.03 15.56 -30.91
CA ILE A 238 4.38 16.70 -30.08
C ILE A 238 5.89 16.92 -30.15
N LYS A 239 6.34 18.13 -29.83
CA LYS A 239 7.76 18.35 -29.60
C LYS A 239 8.15 17.75 -28.24
N ILE A 240 9.01 16.73 -28.25
CA ILE A 240 9.65 16.17 -27.07
C ILE A 240 10.98 16.87 -26.88
N ASP A 241 11.15 17.54 -25.73
CA ASP A 241 12.38 18.27 -25.42
C ASP A 241 13.50 17.31 -25.00
N GLU A 242 13.15 16.22 -24.25
CA GLU A 242 14.12 15.25 -23.74
C GLU A 242 13.43 13.92 -23.38
N ILE A 243 14.06 12.79 -23.71
CA ILE A 243 13.73 11.47 -23.16
C ILE A 243 14.56 11.26 -21.89
N LEU A 244 13.89 11.18 -20.74
CA LEU A 244 14.54 11.07 -19.43
C LEU A 244 14.83 9.62 -19.05
N VAL A 245 13.85 8.73 -19.25
CA VAL A 245 13.98 7.29 -18.96
C VAL A 245 13.15 6.49 -19.95
N ARG A 246 13.70 5.37 -20.39
CA ARG A 246 13.00 4.30 -21.09
C ARG A 246 13.15 3.02 -20.30
N SER A 247 12.04 2.35 -20.04
CA SER A 247 12.03 1.08 -19.30
C SER A 247 11.05 0.11 -19.94
N ILE A 248 11.47 -1.15 -20.01
CA ILE A 248 10.64 -2.26 -20.46
C ILE A 248 10.55 -3.23 -19.29
N PHE A 249 9.35 -3.63 -18.95
CA PHE A 249 9.15 -4.66 -17.96
C PHE A 249 7.93 -5.51 -18.30
N ARG A 250 7.87 -6.69 -17.72
CA ARG A 250 6.72 -7.55 -17.78
C ARG A 250 6.03 -7.51 -16.42
N PRO A 251 4.83 -6.90 -16.33
CA PRO A 251 4.12 -6.84 -15.07
C PRO A 251 3.83 -8.25 -14.55
N ASN A 252 3.91 -8.41 -13.24
CA ASN A 252 3.63 -9.67 -12.56
C ASN A 252 2.42 -9.52 -11.63
N ILE A 253 1.68 -10.61 -11.49
CA ILE A 253 0.70 -10.83 -10.44
C ILE A 253 1.21 -12.01 -9.64
N ALA A 254 1.88 -11.77 -8.53
CA ALA A 254 2.53 -12.85 -7.79
C ALA A 254 2.70 -12.49 -6.31
N ILE A 255 2.73 -13.51 -5.46
CA ILE A 255 2.96 -13.38 -4.02
C ILE A 255 3.88 -14.50 -3.51
N ALA A 256 4.80 -14.16 -2.64
CA ALA A 256 5.64 -15.15 -1.97
C ALA A 256 4.81 -16.02 -1.02
N ARG A 257 5.08 -17.32 -1.03
CA ARG A 257 4.38 -18.24 -0.12
C ARG A 257 4.67 -17.95 1.34
N GLN A 258 5.87 -17.45 1.62
CA GLN A 258 6.32 -17.04 2.94
C GLN A 258 7.02 -15.69 2.85
N TYR A 259 6.93 -14.88 3.90
CA TYR A 259 7.57 -13.57 4.00
C TYR A 259 8.82 -13.60 4.89
N SER A 260 9.12 -14.77 5.45
CA SER A 260 10.30 -14.95 6.29
C SER A 260 10.96 -16.31 6.08
N SER A 261 12.24 -16.42 6.45
CA SER A 261 12.93 -17.70 6.59
C SER A 261 12.35 -18.52 7.75
N MET A 262 12.62 -19.84 7.76
CA MET A 262 12.16 -20.77 8.80
C MET A 262 12.54 -20.31 10.21
N ASN A 263 13.76 -19.79 10.40
CA ASN A 263 14.26 -19.32 11.70
C ASN A 263 13.89 -17.85 11.98
N ARG A 264 13.13 -17.21 11.06
CA ARG A 264 12.70 -15.81 11.19
C ARG A 264 13.87 -14.83 11.44
N LYS A 265 14.98 -15.04 10.74
CA LYS A 265 16.14 -14.12 10.73
C LYS A 265 16.23 -13.32 9.45
N VAL A 266 15.54 -13.79 8.38
CA VAL A 266 15.49 -13.12 7.08
C VAL A 266 14.04 -12.87 6.71
N TYR A 267 13.73 -11.66 6.28
CA TYR A 267 12.38 -11.21 5.90
C TYR A 267 12.37 -10.67 4.48
N LEU A 268 11.20 -10.71 3.84
CA LEU A 268 10.97 -10.13 2.52
C LEU A 268 9.97 -8.96 2.65
N ALA A 269 10.18 -7.88 1.89
CA ALA A 269 9.29 -6.72 1.87
C ALA A 269 9.16 -6.14 0.46
N GLY A 270 8.02 -5.52 0.17
CA GLY A 270 7.71 -4.94 -1.13
C GLY A 270 7.72 -5.97 -2.25
N ASP A 271 8.21 -5.61 -3.43
CA ASP A 271 8.18 -6.45 -4.63
C ASP A 271 8.96 -7.76 -4.50
N ALA A 272 9.84 -7.90 -3.50
CA ALA A 272 10.47 -9.18 -3.17
C ALA A 272 9.45 -10.20 -2.62
N ALA A 273 8.39 -9.71 -1.97
CA ALA A 273 7.34 -10.50 -1.34
C ALA A 273 6.05 -10.56 -2.19
N HIS A 274 5.66 -9.48 -2.85
CA HIS A 274 4.41 -9.39 -3.62
C HIS A 274 4.54 -8.44 -4.81
N GLN A 275 3.93 -8.81 -5.92
CA GLN A 275 3.99 -8.08 -7.18
C GLN A 275 2.56 -7.94 -7.73
N ASN A 276 2.20 -6.75 -8.13
CA ASN A 276 0.90 -6.47 -8.71
C ASN A 276 1.01 -5.54 -9.92
N ILE A 277 -0.02 -5.56 -10.75
CA ILE A 277 -0.14 -4.64 -11.88
C ILE A 277 -0.35 -3.20 -11.38
N PRO A 278 -0.02 -2.18 -12.20
CA PRO A 278 0.01 -0.79 -11.72
C PRO A 278 -1.36 -0.18 -11.41
N THR A 279 -2.47 -0.77 -11.88
CA THR A 279 -3.83 -0.27 -11.62
C THR A 279 -4.13 -0.21 -10.12
N GLY A 280 -4.67 0.91 -9.66
CA GLY A 280 -4.95 1.20 -8.26
C GLY A 280 -3.77 1.81 -7.49
N GLY A 281 -2.54 1.82 -8.05
CA GLY A 281 -1.39 2.47 -7.40
C GLY A 281 -0.92 1.84 -6.09
N TYR A 282 -1.19 0.54 -5.85
CA TYR A 282 -0.95 -0.09 -4.55
C TYR A 282 0.51 -0.48 -4.30
N GLY A 283 1.29 -0.88 -5.32
CA GLY A 283 2.60 -1.55 -5.14
C GLY A 283 3.57 -0.80 -4.24
N MET A 284 3.91 0.45 -4.58
CA MET A 284 4.81 1.29 -3.77
C MET A 284 4.28 1.50 -2.36
N ASN A 285 2.98 1.76 -2.22
CA ASN A 285 2.34 2.04 -0.93
C ASN A 285 2.30 0.80 -0.02
N MET A 286 2.13 -0.40 -0.58
CA MET A 286 2.29 -1.65 0.16
C MET A 286 3.73 -1.83 0.64
N GLY A 287 4.71 -1.59 -0.21
CA GLY A 287 6.13 -1.67 0.16
C GLY A 287 6.51 -0.68 1.28
N ILE A 288 6.00 0.55 1.26
CA ILE A 288 6.15 1.53 2.34
C ILE A 288 5.54 0.99 3.65
N SER A 289 4.34 0.43 3.55
CA SER A 289 3.66 -0.15 4.72
C SER A 289 4.40 -1.37 5.26
N ASP A 290 4.93 -2.25 4.40
CA ASP A 290 5.75 -3.39 4.81
C ASP A 290 7.01 -2.95 5.55
N ALA A 291 7.72 -1.95 4.99
CA ALA A 291 8.93 -1.40 5.60
C ALA A 291 8.66 -0.79 6.98
N TYR A 292 7.55 -0.06 7.12
CA TYR A 292 7.15 0.51 8.40
C TYR A 292 6.79 -0.59 9.41
N GLU A 293 5.95 -1.56 9.00
CA GLU A 293 5.50 -2.67 9.86
C GLU A 293 6.67 -3.52 10.35
N LEU A 294 7.54 -3.94 9.45
CA LEU A 294 8.71 -4.74 9.81
C LEU A 294 9.71 -3.90 10.62
N GLY A 295 9.87 -2.63 10.27
CA GLY A 295 10.81 -1.72 10.92
C GLY A 295 10.50 -1.52 12.42
N TRP A 296 9.24 -1.19 12.78
CA TRP A 296 8.89 -1.01 14.19
C TRP A 296 8.95 -2.33 14.98
N LYS A 297 8.54 -3.45 14.38
CA LYS A 297 8.59 -4.78 15.01
C LYS A 297 10.04 -5.20 15.28
N LEU A 298 10.93 -5.06 14.30
CA LEU A 298 12.35 -5.33 14.46
C LEU A 298 12.98 -4.42 15.53
N ALA A 299 12.68 -3.11 15.48
CA ALA A 299 13.19 -2.16 16.47
C ALA A 299 12.76 -2.52 17.90
N THR A 300 11.49 -2.89 18.08
CA THR A 300 10.95 -3.28 19.39
C THR A 300 11.63 -4.55 19.93
N VAL A 301 11.85 -5.55 19.06
CA VAL A 301 12.55 -6.79 19.44
C VAL A 301 14.04 -6.55 19.70
N VAL A 302 14.71 -5.78 18.83
CA VAL A 302 16.15 -5.49 18.97
C VAL A 302 16.45 -4.71 20.27
N ASN A 303 15.54 -3.84 20.70
CA ASN A 303 15.65 -3.10 21.94
C ASN A 303 15.20 -3.90 23.19
N GLY A 304 14.76 -5.16 23.04
CA GLY A 304 14.35 -6.01 24.16
C GLY A 304 12.95 -5.69 24.73
N TYR A 305 12.19 -4.82 24.09
CA TYR A 305 10.84 -4.47 24.51
C TYR A 305 9.80 -5.52 24.15
N ALA A 306 10.08 -6.35 23.14
CA ALA A 306 9.23 -7.46 22.72
C ALA A 306 10.04 -8.76 22.58
N HIS A 307 9.31 -9.89 22.63
CA HIS A 307 9.87 -11.19 22.29
C HIS A 307 9.98 -11.36 20.75
N PRO A 308 10.94 -12.14 20.23
CA PRO A 308 11.06 -12.41 18.79
C PRO A 308 9.77 -12.96 18.12
N ASP A 309 8.85 -13.55 18.87
CA ASP A 309 7.56 -14.02 18.35
C ASP A 309 6.66 -12.86 17.85
N LEU A 310 6.90 -11.61 18.27
CA LEU A 310 6.29 -10.43 17.65
C LEU A 310 6.50 -10.42 16.13
N LEU A 311 7.66 -10.84 15.65
CA LEU A 311 8.02 -10.81 14.23
C LEU A 311 7.22 -11.79 13.37
N ARG A 312 6.63 -12.83 13.98
CA ARG A 312 5.72 -13.74 13.30
C ARG A 312 4.48 -13.01 12.75
N SER A 313 3.98 -12.04 13.50
CA SER A 313 2.81 -11.26 13.10
C SER A 313 3.03 -10.48 11.78
N TYR A 314 4.27 -10.26 11.36
CA TYR A 314 4.54 -9.54 10.10
C TYR A 314 3.91 -10.24 8.90
N GLU A 315 4.16 -11.53 8.73
CA GLU A 315 3.58 -12.31 7.64
C GLU A 315 2.07 -12.48 7.81
N GLU A 316 1.62 -12.81 9.04
CA GLU A 316 0.19 -13.00 9.37
C GLU A 316 -0.64 -11.76 9.02
N GLU A 317 -0.07 -10.57 9.17
CA GLU A 317 -0.74 -9.29 8.91
C GLU A 317 -0.57 -8.81 7.47
N ARG A 318 0.65 -8.85 6.93
CA ARG A 318 0.94 -8.21 5.64
C ARG A 318 0.60 -9.06 4.41
N ARG A 319 0.74 -10.38 4.50
CA ARG A 319 0.44 -11.25 3.36
C ARG A 319 -1.04 -11.22 2.96
N PRO A 320 -2.04 -11.26 3.88
CA PRO A 320 -3.45 -11.10 3.51
C PRO A 320 -3.78 -9.73 2.89
N VAL A 321 -3.14 -8.65 3.37
CA VAL A 321 -3.29 -7.31 2.79
C VAL A 321 -2.78 -7.26 1.36
N ALA A 322 -1.61 -7.88 1.09
CA ALA A 322 -1.06 -7.96 -0.25
C ALA A 322 -1.99 -8.73 -1.20
N LEU A 323 -2.54 -9.86 -0.77
CA LEU A 323 -3.52 -10.63 -1.56
C LEU A 323 -4.75 -9.79 -1.93
N SER A 324 -5.33 -9.08 -0.96
CA SER A 324 -6.47 -8.19 -1.19
C SER A 324 -6.16 -7.06 -2.18
N SER A 325 -4.97 -6.47 -2.08
CA SER A 325 -4.51 -5.41 -2.98
C SER A 325 -4.25 -5.93 -4.41
N ILE A 326 -3.67 -7.14 -4.53
CA ILE A 326 -3.47 -7.81 -5.82
C ILE A 326 -4.81 -8.10 -6.50
N GLU A 327 -5.76 -8.67 -5.77
CA GLU A 327 -7.11 -8.93 -6.29
C GLU A 327 -7.79 -7.63 -6.74
N ARG A 328 -7.68 -6.59 -5.95
CA ARG A 328 -8.29 -5.29 -6.27
C ARG A 328 -7.67 -4.61 -7.49
N SER A 329 -6.35 -4.70 -7.66
CA SER A 329 -5.68 -4.24 -8.89
C SER A 329 -6.27 -4.91 -10.13
N GLY A 330 -6.52 -6.21 -10.07
CA GLY A 330 -7.17 -6.94 -11.14
C GLY A 330 -8.60 -6.50 -11.41
N VAL A 331 -9.39 -6.14 -10.36
CA VAL A 331 -10.72 -5.54 -10.56
C VAL A 331 -10.62 -4.25 -11.36
N HIS A 332 -9.69 -3.35 -11.02
CA HIS A 332 -9.50 -2.11 -11.76
C HIS A 332 -9.09 -2.35 -13.23
N MET A 333 -8.19 -3.31 -13.47
CA MET A 333 -7.83 -3.67 -14.85
C MET A 333 -9.03 -4.20 -15.65
N ARG A 334 -9.92 -5.00 -15.04
CA ARG A 334 -11.14 -5.47 -15.70
C ARG A 334 -12.07 -4.32 -16.05
N VAL A 335 -12.19 -3.30 -15.20
CA VAL A 335 -12.99 -2.09 -15.51
C VAL A 335 -12.55 -1.47 -16.84
N HIS A 336 -11.24 -1.32 -17.05
CA HIS A 336 -10.73 -0.79 -18.32
C HIS A 336 -10.93 -1.75 -19.50
N ASN A 337 -10.75 -3.05 -19.29
CA ASN A 337 -10.86 -4.04 -20.36
C ASN A 337 -12.32 -4.27 -20.82
N SER A 338 -13.31 -4.12 -19.92
CA SER A 338 -14.74 -4.26 -20.25
C SER A 338 -15.23 -3.26 -21.30
N VAL A 339 -14.50 -2.17 -21.55
CA VAL A 339 -14.83 -1.22 -22.62
C VAL A 339 -14.89 -1.91 -23.99
N ALA A 340 -14.04 -2.89 -24.24
CA ALA A 340 -14.05 -3.66 -25.50
C ALA A 340 -15.38 -4.43 -25.69
N GLU A 341 -15.94 -5.00 -24.62
CA GLU A 341 -17.24 -5.68 -24.63
C GLU A 341 -18.38 -4.68 -24.83
N ILE A 342 -18.37 -3.58 -24.07
CA ILE A 342 -19.38 -2.51 -24.14
C ILE A 342 -19.47 -1.93 -25.57
N THR A 343 -18.33 -1.75 -26.21
CA THR A 343 -18.24 -1.23 -27.60
C THR A 343 -18.37 -2.34 -28.66
N GLN A 344 -18.56 -3.60 -28.26
CA GLN A 344 -18.63 -4.76 -29.14
C GLN A 344 -17.42 -4.89 -30.06
N GLY A 345 -16.22 -4.63 -29.51
CA GLY A 345 -14.96 -4.66 -30.27
C GLY A 345 -14.78 -3.52 -31.28
N ARG A 346 -15.62 -2.49 -31.23
CA ARG A 346 -15.57 -1.31 -32.11
C ARG A 346 -15.46 -0.01 -31.29
N PRO A 347 -14.35 0.21 -30.58
CA PRO A 347 -14.17 1.39 -29.74
C PRO A 347 -14.15 2.71 -30.52
N GLU A 348 -13.90 2.70 -31.83
CA GLU A 348 -13.99 3.86 -32.73
C GLU A 348 -15.38 4.49 -32.79
N LYS A 349 -16.45 3.74 -32.45
CA LYS A 349 -17.81 4.28 -32.31
C LYS A 349 -17.91 5.40 -31.28
N LEU A 350 -17.02 5.41 -30.30
CA LEU A 350 -17.00 6.44 -29.26
C LEU A 350 -16.76 7.85 -29.81
N ASP A 351 -16.19 7.95 -31.00
CA ASP A 351 -15.86 9.23 -31.67
C ASP A 351 -16.88 9.65 -32.71
N GLU A 352 -17.86 8.78 -33.01
CA GLU A 352 -18.92 9.10 -33.95
C GLU A 352 -19.90 10.15 -33.42
N LYS A 353 -20.29 11.09 -34.27
CA LYS A 353 -21.35 12.09 -34.00
C LYS A 353 -22.77 11.56 -34.25
N SER A 354 -22.93 10.25 -34.29
CA SER A 354 -24.21 9.55 -34.48
C SER A 354 -24.95 9.33 -33.16
N GLU A 355 -26.21 8.95 -33.22
CA GLU A 355 -26.97 8.50 -32.06
C GLU A 355 -26.34 7.25 -31.44
N GLU A 356 -25.81 6.33 -32.28
CA GLU A 356 -25.11 5.13 -31.81
C GLU A 356 -23.83 5.50 -31.05
N GLY A 357 -23.03 6.44 -31.55
CA GLY A 357 -21.86 6.95 -30.86
C GLY A 357 -22.19 7.63 -29.54
N THR A 358 -23.26 8.42 -29.51
CA THR A 358 -23.73 9.05 -28.26
C THR A 358 -24.15 8.01 -27.23
N ARG A 359 -24.88 6.97 -27.64
CA ARG A 359 -25.27 5.87 -26.76
C ARG A 359 -24.05 5.07 -26.27
N ALA A 360 -23.08 4.81 -27.14
CA ALA A 360 -21.86 4.10 -26.75
C ALA A 360 -21.06 4.89 -25.70
N ARG A 361 -20.87 6.20 -25.90
CA ARG A 361 -20.23 7.08 -24.90
C ARG A 361 -20.97 7.07 -23.56
N GLN A 362 -22.29 7.12 -23.57
CA GLN A 362 -23.08 7.08 -22.33
C GLN A 362 -22.86 5.75 -21.59
N LEU A 363 -22.93 4.61 -22.29
CA LEU A 363 -22.72 3.30 -21.69
C LEU A 363 -21.31 3.18 -21.08
N VAL A 364 -20.28 3.64 -21.77
CA VAL A 364 -18.90 3.63 -21.27
C VAL A 364 -18.77 4.59 -20.10
N SER A 365 -19.37 5.78 -20.15
CA SER A 365 -19.35 6.72 -19.04
C SER A 365 -20.02 6.13 -17.81
N ASP A 366 -21.22 5.57 -17.93
CA ASP A 366 -21.94 4.95 -16.82
C ASP A 366 -21.13 3.80 -16.20
N HIS A 367 -20.50 2.98 -17.03
CA HIS A 367 -19.62 1.90 -16.58
C HIS A 367 -18.48 2.43 -15.72
N TYR A 368 -17.76 3.47 -16.17
CA TYR A 368 -16.68 4.07 -15.38
C TYR A 368 -17.16 4.75 -14.11
N GLN A 369 -18.32 5.44 -14.14
CA GLN A 369 -18.88 6.11 -12.96
C GLN A 369 -19.32 5.10 -11.88
N LEU A 370 -19.86 3.95 -12.28
CA LEU A 370 -20.22 2.86 -11.36
C LEU A 370 -19.00 2.14 -10.78
N ASN A 371 -17.87 2.21 -11.44
CA ASN A 371 -16.64 1.48 -11.09
C ASN A 371 -15.45 2.42 -10.83
N ASP A 372 -15.69 3.55 -10.19
CA ASP A 372 -14.71 4.62 -9.94
C ASP A 372 -13.77 4.36 -8.74
N GLY A 373 -13.53 3.08 -8.39
CA GLY A 373 -12.74 2.66 -7.21
C GLY A 373 -11.25 2.94 -7.30
N GLU A 374 -10.70 3.04 -8.49
CA GLU A 374 -9.27 3.25 -8.67
C GLU A 374 -8.82 4.57 -8.02
N ASN A 375 -7.83 4.49 -7.13
CA ASN A 375 -7.35 5.59 -6.29
C ASN A 375 -8.39 6.19 -5.31
N ARG A 376 -9.46 5.43 -4.99
CA ARG A 376 -10.53 5.84 -4.05
C ARG A 376 -10.88 4.78 -3.02
N ASP A 377 -10.30 3.59 -3.12
CA ASP A 377 -10.66 2.44 -2.28
C ASP A 377 -9.94 2.49 -0.93
N LEU A 378 -10.39 3.38 -0.03
CA LEU A 378 -9.81 3.56 1.30
C LEU A 378 -9.82 2.28 2.14
N GLY A 379 -10.84 1.40 1.96
CA GLY A 379 -10.90 0.11 2.64
C GLY A 379 -9.74 -0.82 2.25
N ILE A 380 -9.30 -0.78 0.98
CA ILE A 380 -8.10 -1.49 0.51
C ILE A 380 -6.81 -0.80 0.99
N GLU A 381 -6.75 0.53 0.85
CA GLU A 381 -5.53 1.28 1.16
C GLU A 381 -5.15 1.25 2.64
N MET A 382 -6.15 1.32 3.54
CA MET A 382 -5.92 1.49 4.97
C MET A 382 -7.03 0.95 5.89
N GLY A 383 -8.12 0.42 5.34
CA GLY A 383 -9.23 -0.17 6.11
C GLY A 383 -9.08 -1.67 6.33
N TYR A 384 -7.95 -2.26 5.98
CA TYR A 384 -7.66 -3.66 6.23
C TYR A 384 -7.55 -3.95 7.73
N ARG A 385 -7.69 -5.23 8.11
CA ARG A 385 -7.73 -5.67 9.49
C ARG A 385 -6.64 -6.68 9.77
N TYR A 386 -5.96 -6.51 10.87
CA TYR A 386 -4.97 -7.46 11.33
C TYR A 386 -5.61 -8.49 12.27
N LYS A 387 -5.40 -9.75 11.94
CA LYS A 387 -5.75 -10.90 12.79
C LYS A 387 -4.47 -11.71 12.96
N SER A 388 -3.79 -11.51 14.07
CA SER A 388 -2.49 -12.11 14.33
C SER A 388 -2.33 -12.49 15.79
N CYS A 389 -1.27 -13.23 16.09
CA CYS A 389 -0.94 -13.66 17.45
C CYS A 389 -0.67 -12.52 18.44
N VAL A 390 -0.53 -11.27 17.98
CA VAL A 390 -0.27 -10.07 18.79
C VAL A 390 -1.45 -9.10 18.85
N ILE A 391 -2.60 -9.51 18.36
CA ILE A 391 -3.88 -8.82 18.52
C ILE A 391 -4.72 -9.61 19.53
N VAL A 392 -5.16 -8.95 20.60
CA VAL A 392 -6.08 -9.58 21.55
C VAL A 392 -7.46 -9.70 20.90
N PRO A 393 -8.03 -10.90 20.78
CA PRO A 393 -9.33 -11.09 20.13
C PRO A 393 -10.43 -10.24 20.77
N ASP A 394 -11.20 -9.54 19.94
CA ASP A 394 -12.36 -8.77 20.40
C ASP A 394 -13.58 -9.70 20.53
N LEU A 395 -14.31 -9.56 21.64
CA LEU A 395 -15.54 -10.35 21.86
C LEU A 395 -16.77 -9.75 21.17
N ALA A 396 -16.68 -8.51 20.70
CA ALA A 396 -17.75 -7.87 19.94
C ALA A 396 -17.78 -8.39 18.50
N GLN A 397 -18.96 -8.32 17.88
CA GLN A 397 -19.09 -8.65 16.48
C GLN A 397 -18.18 -7.78 15.62
N GLU A 398 -17.47 -8.40 14.68
CA GLU A 398 -16.64 -7.69 13.70
C GLU A 398 -17.51 -6.75 12.86
N PRO A 399 -17.17 -5.44 12.77
CA PRO A 399 -17.93 -4.50 11.96
C PRO A 399 -17.85 -4.88 10.46
N PRO A 400 -18.84 -4.54 9.63
CA PRO A 400 -18.79 -4.81 8.20
C PRO A 400 -17.57 -4.14 7.55
N TRP A 401 -17.05 -4.73 6.47
CA TRP A 401 -15.94 -4.18 5.70
C TRP A 401 -16.33 -4.01 4.23
N SER A 402 -15.82 -2.95 3.62
CA SER A 402 -15.93 -2.75 2.18
C SER A 402 -14.59 -2.28 1.60
N PRO A 403 -14.31 -2.48 0.31
CA PRO A 403 -13.10 -1.94 -0.30
C PRO A 403 -13.09 -0.41 -0.37
N ARG A 404 -14.26 0.23 -0.34
CA ARG A 404 -14.44 1.67 -0.59
C ARG A 404 -14.26 2.55 0.64
N GLU A 405 -14.63 2.08 1.81
CA GLU A 405 -14.89 2.93 2.97
C GLU A 405 -14.07 2.49 4.18
N LEU A 406 -13.71 3.46 5.01
CA LEU A 406 -13.20 3.19 6.34
C LEU A 406 -14.38 3.00 7.30
N VAL A 407 -14.21 2.08 8.22
CA VAL A 407 -15.14 1.84 9.31
C VAL A 407 -14.67 2.62 10.54
N ALA A 408 -15.53 3.48 11.08
CA ALA A 408 -15.27 4.24 12.30
C ALA A 408 -15.47 3.33 13.53
N SER A 409 -14.49 2.49 13.83
CA SER A 409 -14.51 1.58 14.98
C SER A 409 -13.10 1.36 15.53
N THR A 410 -13.01 1.07 16.80
CA THR A 410 -11.78 0.61 17.47
C THR A 410 -11.76 -0.90 17.70
N TRP A 411 -12.55 -1.68 16.95
CA TRP A 411 -12.52 -3.14 17.02
C TRP A 411 -11.08 -3.65 16.86
N SER A 412 -10.66 -4.62 17.67
CA SER A 412 -9.26 -5.08 17.71
C SER A 412 -8.77 -5.55 16.34
N GLY A 413 -7.66 -5.00 15.89
CA GLY A 413 -7.07 -5.24 14.57
C GLY A 413 -7.42 -4.21 13.49
N ILE A 414 -8.36 -3.30 13.75
CA ILE A 414 -8.67 -2.17 12.85
C ILE A 414 -7.68 -1.01 13.12
N ARG A 415 -7.36 -0.24 12.08
CA ARG A 415 -6.72 1.07 12.26
C ARG A 415 -7.66 1.98 13.06
N ALA A 416 -7.19 2.51 14.19
CA ALA A 416 -7.98 3.40 15.02
C ALA A 416 -8.49 4.62 14.21
N PRO A 417 -9.78 5.00 14.34
CA PRO A 417 -10.37 6.08 13.58
C PRO A 417 -9.72 7.43 13.92
N HIS A 418 -9.50 8.26 12.88
CA HIS A 418 -9.07 9.63 13.10
C HIS A 418 -10.26 10.53 13.42
N VAL A 419 -10.08 11.38 14.42
CA VAL A 419 -10.99 12.47 14.78
C VAL A 419 -10.19 13.69 15.23
N PHE A 420 -10.73 14.88 15.03
CA PHE A 420 -10.25 16.09 15.68
C PHE A 420 -10.93 16.23 17.05
N LEU A 421 -10.14 16.48 18.07
CA LEU A 421 -10.61 16.78 19.42
C LEU A 421 -11.24 18.17 19.48
N ARG A 422 -11.83 18.52 20.62
CA ARG A 422 -12.54 19.80 20.81
C ARG A 422 -11.66 21.03 20.58
N ASP A 423 -10.38 20.92 20.87
CA ASP A 423 -9.38 21.98 20.66
C ASP A 423 -8.80 22.00 19.23
N GLY A 424 -9.27 21.11 18.35
CA GLY A 424 -8.78 20.93 16.99
C GLY A 424 -7.55 20.04 16.84
N THR A 425 -7.05 19.48 17.94
CA THR A 425 -5.90 18.55 17.89
C THR A 425 -6.32 17.24 17.21
N PRO A 426 -5.57 16.76 16.21
CA PRO A 426 -5.78 15.43 15.66
C PRO A 426 -5.44 14.35 16.69
N ILE A 427 -6.37 13.43 17.00
CA ILE A 427 -6.11 12.34 17.97
C ILE A 427 -4.89 11.51 17.58
N PHE A 428 -4.61 11.39 16.29
CA PHE A 428 -3.46 10.70 15.73
C PHE A 428 -2.11 11.31 16.22
N ASP A 429 -2.04 12.61 16.45
CA ASP A 429 -0.82 13.29 16.90
C ASP A 429 -0.52 13.05 18.39
N LEU A 430 -1.47 12.50 19.11
CA LEU A 430 -1.28 12.12 20.51
C LEU A 430 -0.57 10.76 20.67
N TYR A 431 -0.42 9.97 19.60
CA TYR A 431 0.24 8.67 19.67
C TYR A 431 1.68 8.79 20.16
N GLY A 432 2.10 7.87 21.01
CA GLY A 432 3.48 7.75 21.48
C GLY A 432 4.40 7.10 20.44
N LYS A 433 5.68 7.07 20.74
CA LYS A 433 6.70 6.40 19.90
C LYS A 433 6.48 4.88 19.81
N TYR A 434 5.95 4.29 20.88
CA TYR A 434 5.62 2.86 20.99
C TYR A 434 4.12 2.68 21.11
N PHE A 435 3.67 1.79 22.00
CA PHE A 435 2.23 1.61 22.27
C PHE A 435 1.63 2.86 22.92
N THR A 436 0.33 3.07 22.71
CA THR A 436 -0.41 4.18 23.31
C THR A 436 -1.72 3.66 23.88
N LEU A 437 -1.90 3.81 25.20
CA LEU A 437 -3.17 3.60 25.87
C LEU A 437 -3.96 4.91 25.89
N PHE A 438 -5.09 4.93 25.22
CA PHE A 438 -6.07 6.00 25.33
C PHE A 438 -7.10 5.67 26.39
N GLU A 439 -7.38 6.63 27.27
CA GLU A 439 -8.41 6.57 28.29
C GLU A 439 -9.38 7.73 28.10
N PHE A 440 -10.65 7.43 27.79
CA PHE A 440 -11.73 8.40 27.81
C PHE A 440 -12.31 8.47 29.24
N SER A 441 -11.90 9.52 29.98
CA SER A 441 -12.13 9.61 31.41
C SER A 441 -13.25 10.57 31.79
N ASP A 442 -14.18 10.07 32.60
CA ASP A 442 -15.20 10.86 33.31
C ASP A 442 -14.84 11.09 34.80
N GLY A 443 -13.64 10.69 35.18
CA GLY A 443 -13.14 10.77 36.56
C GLY A 443 -13.32 9.48 37.35
N THR A 444 -14.00 8.46 36.82
CA THR A 444 -14.06 7.13 37.46
C THR A 444 -12.85 6.31 37.05
N ASP A 445 -12.33 5.52 37.98
CA ASP A 445 -11.25 4.57 37.69
C ASP A 445 -11.80 3.42 36.82
N VAL A 446 -11.13 3.16 35.69
CA VAL A 446 -11.45 2.09 34.74
C VAL A 446 -10.38 1.02 34.67
N GLY A 447 -9.42 1.07 35.59
CA GLY A 447 -8.33 0.09 35.64
C GLY A 447 -7.19 0.33 34.68
N ALA A 448 -7.04 1.53 34.10
CA ALA A 448 -5.92 1.90 33.26
C ALA A 448 -4.56 1.68 33.96
N GLY A 449 -4.51 1.91 35.27
CA GLY A 449 -3.33 1.69 36.12
C GLY A 449 -2.77 0.28 36.00
N TYR A 450 -3.61 -0.75 35.92
CA TYR A 450 -3.16 -2.14 35.74
C TYR A 450 -2.35 -2.37 34.46
N LEU A 451 -2.76 -1.74 33.33
CA LEU A 451 -2.01 -1.84 32.07
C LEU A 451 -0.68 -1.11 32.16
N ILE A 452 -0.64 0.06 32.81
CA ILE A 452 0.58 0.84 32.98
C ILE A 452 1.58 0.03 33.81
N GLU A 453 1.17 -0.47 35.00
CA GLU A 453 2.02 -1.30 35.85
C GLU A 453 2.50 -2.58 35.15
N ALA A 454 1.61 -3.26 34.40
CA ALA A 454 1.97 -4.44 33.63
C ALA A 454 2.98 -4.11 32.51
N SER A 455 2.85 -2.96 31.84
CA SER A 455 3.77 -2.51 30.81
C SER A 455 5.17 -2.23 31.37
N GLU A 456 5.25 -1.56 32.52
CA GLU A 456 6.50 -1.29 33.22
C GLU A 456 7.16 -2.60 33.70
N LYS A 457 6.41 -3.49 34.34
CA LYS A 457 6.87 -4.81 34.81
C LYS A 457 7.44 -5.67 33.69
N LEU A 458 6.84 -5.59 32.48
CA LEU A 458 7.24 -6.36 31.31
C LEU A 458 8.17 -5.59 30.37
N TRP A 459 8.62 -4.40 30.74
CA TRP A 459 9.52 -3.55 29.93
C TRP A 459 8.96 -3.31 28.51
N VAL A 460 7.67 -3.02 28.41
CA VAL A 460 7.00 -2.66 27.15
C VAL A 460 6.66 -1.18 27.17
N PRO A 461 7.40 -0.31 26.48
CA PRO A 461 7.16 1.13 26.54
C PRO A 461 5.75 1.50 26.07
N MET A 462 5.01 2.24 26.87
CA MET A 462 3.65 2.69 26.60
C MET A 462 3.45 4.14 27.02
N LYS A 463 2.78 4.91 26.16
CA LYS A 463 2.30 6.25 26.51
C LYS A 463 0.85 6.14 26.97
N HIS A 464 0.51 6.75 28.09
CA HIS A 464 -0.86 6.91 28.56
C HIS A 464 -1.38 8.29 28.18
N VAL A 465 -2.54 8.34 27.52
CA VAL A 465 -3.22 9.57 27.09
C VAL A 465 -4.62 9.59 27.68
N VAL A 466 -4.87 10.52 28.62
CA VAL A 466 -6.18 10.70 29.25
C VAL A 466 -6.93 11.82 28.54
N LEU A 467 -8.08 11.48 27.96
CA LEU A 467 -8.97 12.39 27.25
C LEU A 467 -10.19 12.69 28.13
N LYS A 468 -10.35 13.95 28.51
CA LYS A 468 -11.47 14.42 29.34
C LYS A 468 -12.40 15.29 28.53
N ASN A 469 -13.71 15.10 28.71
CA ASN A 469 -14.74 15.87 28.00
C ASN A 469 -14.69 15.76 26.48
N GLU A 470 -14.18 14.66 25.94
CA GLU A 470 -14.09 14.37 24.50
C GLU A 470 -15.22 13.42 24.05
N ASP A 471 -16.48 13.78 24.34
CA ASP A 471 -17.66 12.95 24.09
C ASP A 471 -17.82 12.58 22.60
N HIS A 472 -17.43 13.48 21.68
CA HIS A 472 -17.47 13.21 20.25
C HIS A 472 -16.48 12.10 19.86
N ALA A 473 -15.24 12.23 20.28
CA ALA A 473 -14.21 11.24 20.03
C ALA A 473 -14.55 9.90 20.72
N HIS A 474 -15.03 9.93 21.96
CA HIS A 474 -15.43 8.73 22.71
C HIS A 474 -16.52 7.93 21.97
N ARG A 475 -17.57 8.61 21.45
CA ARG A 475 -18.63 7.92 20.68
C ARG A 475 -18.08 7.18 19.46
N ILE A 476 -17.08 7.75 18.79
CA ILE A 476 -16.45 7.14 17.60
C ILE A 476 -15.48 6.02 18.02
N TRP A 477 -14.79 6.18 19.15
CA TRP A 477 -13.84 5.20 19.65
C TRP A 477 -14.50 4.07 20.45
N GLU A 478 -15.78 4.18 20.77
CA GLU A 478 -16.69 3.17 21.32
C GLU A 478 -16.34 2.69 22.74
N LYS A 479 -15.07 2.67 23.14
CA LYS A 479 -14.57 2.11 24.40
C LYS A 479 -13.78 3.13 25.19
N ARG A 480 -13.82 3.00 26.52
CA ARG A 480 -13.11 3.90 27.44
C ARG A 480 -11.61 3.67 27.46
N LEU A 481 -11.16 2.43 27.27
CA LEU A 481 -9.76 2.04 27.16
C LEU A 481 -9.49 1.47 25.78
N VAL A 482 -8.54 2.05 25.05
CA VAL A 482 -8.13 1.58 23.73
C VAL A 482 -6.61 1.59 23.63
N LEU A 483 -6.04 0.41 23.39
CA LEU A 483 -4.59 0.23 23.25
C LEU A 483 -4.21 0.18 21.77
N VAL A 484 -3.48 1.19 21.35
CA VAL A 484 -3.08 1.40 19.93
C VAL A 484 -1.59 1.08 19.77
N ARG A 485 -1.26 0.36 18.70
CA ARG A 485 0.09 -0.01 18.31
C ARG A 485 0.83 1.15 17.62
N VAL A 486 2.11 0.95 17.39
CA VAL A 486 3.00 1.90 16.69
C VAL A 486 2.47 2.28 15.31
N ASP A 487 1.87 1.32 14.60
CA ASP A 487 1.29 1.46 13.27
C ASP A 487 -0.14 2.05 13.25
N GLY A 488 -0.69 2.36 14.42
CA GLY A 488 -2.03 2.92 14.56
C GLY A 488 -3.17 1.89 14.57
N HIS A 489 -2.86 0.58 14.56
CA HIS A 489 -3.89 -0.46 14.73
C HIS A 489 -4.20 -0.71 16.20
N VAL A 490 -5.46 -0.98 16.50
CA VAL A 490 -5.92 -1.31 17.84
C VAL A 490 -5.49 -2.74 18.17
N SER A 491 -4.76 -2.93 19.26
CA SER A 491 -4.35 -4.24 19.74
C SER A 491 -5.29 -4.81 20.81
N TRP A 492 -6.01 -3.94 21.51
CA TRP A 492 -6.98 -4.30 22.54
C TRP A 492 -7.87 -3.10 22.90
N ARG A 493 -9.09 -3.36 23.38
CA ARG A 493 -10.01 -2.33 23.91
C ARG A 493 -10.98 -2.90 24.93
N ALA A 494 -11.44 -2.08 25.87
CA ALA A 494 -12.50 -2.39 26.83
C ALA A 494 -13.11 -1.13 27.44
N ASP A 495 -14.25 -1.26 28.13
CA ASP A 495 -14.80 -0.16 28.94
C ASP A 495 -14.12 -0.08 30.30
N GLU A 496 -13.66 -1.21 30.83
CA GLU A 496 -12.94 -1.31 32.11
C GLU A 496 -12.03 -2.54 32.11
N LEU A 497 -11.03 -2.52 32.96
CA LEU A 497 -10.15 -3.65 33.27
C LEU A 497 -10.13 -3.90 34.78
N GLN A 498 -10.52 -5.08 35.21
CA GLN A 498 -10.83 -5.35 36.61
C GLN A 498 -9.66 -5.91 37.41
N ASP A 499 -8.64 -6.47 36.76
CA ASP A 499 -7.53 -7.10 37.49
C ASP A 499 -6.17 -6.98 36.77
N ALA A 500 -5.11 -7.12 37.60
CA ALA A 500 -3.73 -7.02 37.13
C ALA A 500 -3.28 -8.23 36.30
N GLU A 501 -3.86 -9.42 36.50
CA GLU A 501 -3.46 -10.61 35.74
C GLU A 501 -3.92 -10.50 34.29
N ALA A 502 -5.15 -10.04 34.05
CA ALA A 502 -5.65 -9.74 32.72
C ALA A 502 -4.76 -8.70 32.01
N ALA A 503 -4.34 -7.64 32.72
CA ALA A 503 -3.42 -6.64 32.21
C ALA A 503 -2.09 -7.27 31.77
N ILE A 504 -1.51 -8.14 32.60
CA ILE A 504 -0.26 -8.85 32.27
C ILE A 504 -0.43 -9.71 31.00
N GLN A 505 -1.54 -10.41 30.85
CA GLN A 505 -1.80 -11.25 29.68
C GLN A 505 -1.96 -10.39 28.40
N ILE A 506 -2.65 -9.26 28.49
CA ILE A 506 -2.76 -8.30 27.37
C ILE A 506 -1.39 -7.84 26.94
N ILE A 507 -0.56 -7.35 27.85
CA ILE A 507 0.79 -6.84 27.53
C ILE A 507 1.71 -7.95 27.00
N ARG A 508 1.61 -9.17 27.54
CA ARG A 508 2.33 -10.34 27.00
C ARG A 508 1.92 -10.64 25.57
N THR A 509 0.63 -10.64 25.28
CA THR A 509 0.13 -10.91 23.92
C THR A 509 0.64 -9.88 22.92
N ILE A 510 0.42 -8.59 23.17
CA ILE A 510 0.79 -7.53 22.21
C ILE A 510 2.29 -7.38 21.99
N SER A 511 3.11 -7.88 22.94
CA SER A 511 4.58 -7.88 22.86
C SER A 511 5.18 -9.22 22.43
N GLY A 512 4.35 -10.20 22.08
CA GLY A 512 4.82 -11.56 21.72
C GLY A 512 5.42 -12.35 22.90
N LYS A 513 5.22 -11.91 24.15
CA LYS A 513 5.76 -12.56 25.37
C LYS A 513 4.80 -13.62 25.96
N SER A 514 3.79 -14.06 25.19
CA SER A 514 2.79 -15.01 25.66
C SER A 514 3.37 -16.42 25.79
N THR A 515 3.13 -17.05 26.96
CA THR A 515 3.61 -18.42 27.26
C THR A 515 2.73 -19.53 26.68
N SER A 516 1.45 -19.27 26.39
CA SER A 516 0.52 -20.25 25.80
C SER A 516 0.95 -20.69 24.40
N TYR A 517 1.54 -19.79 23.66
CA TYR A 517 2.04 -20.01 22.31
C TYR A 517 3.26 -20.96 22.26
N GLN A 518 4.12 -20.95 23.28
CA GLN A 518 5.27 -21.86 23.37
C GLN A 518 4.85 -23.32 23.62
N ALA A 519 3.69 -23.56 24.20
CA ALA A 519 3.19 -24.90 24.47
C ALA A 519 2.62 -25.56 23.20
N GLU A 520 1.96 -24.80 22.32
CA GLU A 520 1.42 -25.30 21.05
C GLU A 520 2.52 -25.65 20.03
N MET A 521 3.59 -24.86 19.98
CA MET A 521 4.76 -25.14 19.11
C MET A 521 5.54 -26.38 19.52
N LYS A 522 5.52 -26.80 20.79
CA LYS A 522 6.18 -28.03 21.25
C LYS A 522 5.46 -29.32 20.81
N ASN A 523 4.20 -29.22 20.38
CA ASN A 523 3.39 -30.36 19.98
C ASN A 523 3.35 -30.63 18.45
N GLY A 524 4.19 -29.97 17.66
CA GLY A 524 4.51 -30.42 16.30
C GLY A 524 3.45 -30.16 15.22
N ASP A 525 2.36 -29.44 15.48
CA ASP A 525 1.39 -29.09 14.45
C ASP A 525 1.79 -27.81 13.73
N SER A 526 2.46 -28.01 12.60
CA SER A 526 2.67 -26.98 11.58
C SER A 526 1.33 -26.61 10.96
N HIS A 527 0.99 -25.31 10.99
CA HIS A 527 -0.09 -24.69 10.23
C HIS A 527 -1.52 -24.85 10.76
N VAL A 528 -1.78 -24.58 12.03
CA VAL A 528 -3.14 -24.25 12.45
C VAL A 528 -3.34 -22.75 12.30
N VAL A 529 -3.94 -22.34 11.16
CA VAL A 529 -4.63 -21.06 11.07
C VAL A 529 -5.76 -21.12 12.10
N PRO A 530 -5.93 -20.11 13.00
CA PRO A 530 -7.04 -20.13 13.97
C PRO A 530 -8.37 -20.41 13.26
N GLU A 531 -9.25 -21.22 13.86
CA GLU A 531 -10.55 -21.62 13.28
C GLU A 531 -11.41 -20.44 12.78
N ALA A 532 -11.20 -19.24 13.30
CA ALA A 532 -11.80 -18.01 12.80
C ALA A 532 -11.50 -17.70 11.31
N PHE A 533 -10.45 -18.31 10.73
CA PHE A 533 -10.14 -18.21 9.31
C PHE A 533 -10.83 -19.31 8.46
N THR A 534 -11.37 -20.34 9.08
CA THR A 534 -11.96 -21.49 8.39
C THR A 534 -13.47 -21.41 8.22
N SER A 535 -14.15 -20.42 8.81
CA SER A 535 -15.61 -20.37 8.84
C SER A 535 -16.30 -19.90 7.55
N THR A 536 -15.56 -19.64 6.45
CA THR A 536 -16.16 -19.29 5.16
C THR A 536 -15.63 -20.05 3.95
N VAL A 537 -14.59 -20.90 4.10
CA VAL A 537 -14.15 -21.81 3.02
C VAL A 537 -13.49 -23.04 3.64
N ASP A 538 -14.04 -24.18 3.38
CA ASP A 538 -13.50 -25.48 3.75
C ASP A 538 -12.19 -25.75 2.98
N ASN A 539 -11.10 -26.01 3.71
CA ASN A 539 -9.75 -26.34 3.25
C ASN A 539 -8.81 -25.20 2.81
N SER A 540 -7.68 -25.08 3.52
CA SER A 540 -6.56 -24.15 3.20
C SER A 540 -5.96 -24.42 1.81
N THR A 541 -6.01 -25.64 1.30
CA THR A 541 -5.58 -26.04 -0.04
C THR A 541 -6.56 -25.50 -1.10
N GLN A 542 -7.87 -25.60 -0.89
CA GLN A 542 -8.89 -25.06 -1.79
C GLN A 542 -8.86 -23.50 -1.81
N ARG A 543 -8.49 -22.87 -0.71
CA ARG A 543 -8.39 -21.40 -0.67
C ARG A 543 -7.16 -20.90 -1.42
N ALA A 544 -6.05 -21.61 -1.35
CA ALA A 544 -4.87 -21.32 -2.15
C ALA A 544 -5.12 -21.61 -3.64
N GLU A 545 -5.79 -22.71 -3.97
CA GLU A 545 -6.21 -23.06 -5.34
C GLU A 545 -7.24 -22.06 -5.88
N PHE A 546 -8.24 -21.67 -5.10
CA PHE A 546 -9.24 -20.68 -5.49
C PHE A 546 -8.63 -19.28 -5.70
N GLN A 547 -7.66 -18.88 -4.88
CA GLN A 547 -6.92 -17.64 -5.08
C GLN A 547 -5.96 -17.73 -6.26
N MET A 548 -5.37 -18.88 -6.52
CA MET A 548 -4.55 -19.16 -7.70
C MET A 548 -5.37 -19.17 -8.98
N GLU A 549 -6.59 -19.70 -8.95
CA GLU A 549 -7.53 -19.65 -10.07
C GLU A 549 -7.92 -18.20 -10.41
N LYS A 550 -8.24 -17.38 -9.40
CA LYS A 550 -8.45 -15.93 -9.59
C LYS A 550 -7.21 -15.20 -10.10
N ILE A 551 -6.02 -15.51 -9.62
CA ILE A 551 -4.77 -14.93 -10.14
C ILE A 551 -4.56 -15.37 -11.59
N GLY A 552 -4.90 -16.63 -11.94
CA GLY A 552 -4.86 -17.15 -13.30
C GLY A 552 -5.80 -16.41 -14.28
N GLU A 553 -7.00 -16.03 -13.82
CA GLU A 553 -7.96 -15.24 -14.61
C GLU A 553 -7.42 -13.88 -15.02
N PHE A 554 -6.50 -13.28 -14.25
CA PHE A 554 -5.84 -12.03 -14.61
C PHE A 554 -4.70 -12.20 -15.62
N GLN A 555 -4.27 -13.44 -15.87
CA GLN A 555 -3.18 -13.74 -16.83
C GLN A 555 -3.71 -14.00 -18.25
N GLN A 556 -5.00 -14.23 -18.42
CA GLN A 556 -5.67 -14.33 -19.72
C GLN A 556 -6.22 -12.96 -20.15
#